data_da1f180cf3386e2cf3e899aeaf354f15
#
_entry.id   da1f180cf3386e2cf3e899aeaf354f15
#
_cell.length_a   1.000
_cell.length_b   1.000
_cell.length_c   1.000
_cell.angle_alpha   90.00
_cell.angle_beta   90.00
_cell.angle_gamma   90.00
#
_symmetry.space_group_name_H-M   'P 1'
#
loop_
_entity.id
_entity.type
_entity.pdbx_description
1 polymer ?
#
loop_
_entity_poly.entity_id
_entity_poly.type
_entity_poly.pdbx_seq_one_letter_code
_entity_poly.pdbx_strand_id
1 'polypeptide(L)'
;MKKIFFLILIWIFSQSSVISEEIFLSLKKNKVNVRYGPSFDSPIKFIYKKKDYPIKKIDKKENFRRIIDIKNNSGWIHISQLKKINSLIVLEDKILFKKPSNFSKPIAKIKKGRMLIVIKCESNWCKVKSENFKGWLRTNNVWGLKN
;
A
#
# COMPACT_ATOMS: atom_id res chain seq x y z
N MET A 1 38.72 -56.23 0.35
CA MET A 1 37.75 -55.42 1.11
C MET A 1 37.78 -53.98 0.55
N LYS A 2 36.80 -53.64 -0.29
CA LYS A 2 36.68 -52.32 -0.91
C LYS A 2 35.70 -51.49 -0.08
N LYS A 3 36.20 -50.42 0.55
CA LYS A 3 35.37 -49.45 1.26
C LYS A 3 34.76 -48.47 0.25
N ILE A 4 33.45 -48.58 0.05
CA ILE A 4 32.66 -47.62 -0.74
C ILE A 4 32.42 -46.39 0.12
N PHE A 5 33.04 -45.29 -0.26
CA PHE A 5 32.79 -43.97 0.35
C PHE A 5 31.51 -43.40 -0.28
N PHE A 6 30.43 -43.37 0.47
CA PHE A 6 29.18 -42.74 0.05
C PHE A 6 29.29 -41.21 0.30
N LEU A 7 29.58 -40.46 -0.76
CA LEU A 7 29.53 -39.00 -0.72
C LEU A 7 28.07 -38.58 -0.76
N ILE A 8 27.51 -38.23 0.39
CA ILE A 8 26.22 -37.57 0.53
C ILE A 8 26.43 -36.10 0.12
N LEU A 9 26.04 -35.78 -1.11
CA LEU A 9 26.00 -34.42 -1.60
C LEU A 9 24.78 -33.73 -0.97
N ILE A 10 24.99 -32.98 0.11
CA ILE A 10 23.96 -32.15 0.73
C ILE A 10 23.71 -30.97 -0.20
N TRP A 11 22.63 -31.06 -0.96
CA TRP A 11 22.08 -29.93 -1.70
C TRP A 11 21.47 -28.93 -0.70
N ILE A 12 22.24 -27.93 -0.34
CA ILE A 12 21.72 -26.78 0.41
C ILE A 12 20.88 -25.96 -0.57
N PHE A 13 19.57 -26.18 -0.55
CA PHE A 13 18.62 -25.28 -1.17
C PHE A 13 18.70 -23.93 -0.43
N SER A 14 19.47 -23.00 -0.98
CA SER A 14 19.42 -21.60 -0.59
C SER A 14 18.03 -21.07 -0.93
N GLN A 15 17.14 -21.07 0.06
CA GLN A 15 15.86 -20.40 -0.06
C GLN A 15 16.14 -18.89 -0.05
N SER A 16 16.19 -18.31 -1.23
CA SER A 16 16.19 -16.87 -1.38
C SER A 16 14.85 -16.36 -0.83
N SER A 17 14.91 -15.74 0.34
CA SER A 17 13.77 -15.02 0.90
C SER A 17 13.40 -13.93 -0.10
N VAL A 18 12.33 -14.13 -0.84
CA VAL A 18 11.73 -13.08 -1.67
C VAL A 18 11.26 -12.00 -0.71
N ILE A 19 12.07 -10.96 -0.55
CA ILE A 19 11.65 -9.75 0.17
C ILE A 19 10.47 -9.20 -0.62
N SER A 20 9.28 -9.37 -0.08
CA SER A 20 8.06 -8.80 -0.64
C SER A 20 8.21 -7.28 -0.63
N GLU A 21 8.53 -6.74 -1.80
CA GLU A 21 8.65 -5.29 -2.00
C GLU A 21 7.33 -4.59 -1.63
N GLU A 22 7.41 -3.37 -1.07
CA GLU A 22 6.20 -2.62 -0.69
C GLU A 22 5.20 -2.55 -1.84
N ILE A 23 4.02 -3.10 -1.60
CA ILE A 23 2.98 -3.21 -2.63
C ILE A 23 2.23 -1.89 -2.78
N PHE A 24 2.03 -1.15 -1.67
CA PHE A 24 1.29 0.12 -1.69
C PHE A 24 2.19 1.34 -1.68
N LEU A 25 1.77 2.35 -2.45
CA LEU A 25 2.39 3.67 -2.56
C LEU A 25 1.32 4.75 -2.44
N SER A 26 1.74 5.99 -2.16
CA SER A 26 0.86 7.16 -2.20
C SER A 26 1.27 8.12 -3.31
N LEU A 27 0.30 8.82 -3.88
CA LEU A 27 0.55 9.90 -4.81
C LEU A 27 1.19 11.10 -4.10
N LYS A 28 2.29 11.61 -4.66
CA LYS A 28 3.06 12.70 -4.06
C LYS A 28 2.46 14.08 -4.31
N LYS A 29 1.71 14.24 -5.40
CA LYS A 29 1.19 15.52 -5.90
C LYS A 29 -0.33 15.49 -6.04
N ASN A 30 -0.93 16.68 -6.09
CA ASN A 30 -2.37 16.84 -6.36
C ASN A 30 -2.75 16.49 -7.81
N LYS A 31 -1.80 16.56 -8.74
CA LYS A 31 -1.99 16.18 -10.13
C LYS A 31 -0.92 15.18 -10.53
N VAL A 32 -1.32 13.98 -10.89
CA VAL A 32 -0.44 12.86 -11.27
C VAL A 32 -0.91 12.24 -12.57
N ASN A 33 -0.05 12.27 -13.57
CA ASN A 33 -0.34 11.67 -14.89
C ASN A 33 -0.13 10.15 -14.83
N VAL A 34 -1.15 9.42 -15.28
CA VAL A 34 -1.09 7.98 -15.51
C VAL A 34 -1.04 7.74 -17.00
N ARG A 35 -0.09 6.94 -17.47
CA ARG A 35 0.20 6.72 -18.88
C ARG A 35 -0.15 5.30 -19.30
N TYR A 36 -0.34 5.11 -20.62
CA TYR A 36 -0.55 3.79 -21.19
C TYR A 36 0.70 2.91 -21.11
N GLY A 37 1.91 3.49 -21.15
CA GLY A 37 3.17 2.77 -21.12
C GLY A 37 4.22 3.40 -20.20
N PRO A 38 5.33 2.69 -19.93
CA PRO A 38 6.40 3.11 -19.03
C PRO A 38 7.40 4.08 -19.69
N SER A 39 6.90 5.16 -20.29
CA SER A 39 7.71 6.19 -20.94
C SER A 39 7.01 7.54 -20.88
N PHE A 40 7.78 8.63 -20.90
CA PHE A 40 7.24 9.98 -21.04
C PHE A 40 6.61 10.24 -22.41
N ASP A 41 7.02 9.48 -23.44
CA ASP A 41 6.43 9.54 -24.78
C ASP A 41 5.09 8.79 -24.87
N SER A 42 4.80 7.92 -23.92
CA SER A 42 3.51 7.23 -23.85
C SER A 42 2.39 8.22 -23.54
N PRO A 43 1.25 8.14 -24.26
CA PRO A 43 0.12 9.02 -24.01
C PRO A 43 -0.40 8.95 -22.58
N ILE A 44 -0.94 10.06 -22.10
CA ILE A 44 -1.63 10.11 -20.80
C ILE A 44 -2.97 9.38 -20.96
N LYS A 45 -3.20 8.40 -20.09
CA LYS A 45 -4.43 7.62 -20.03
C LYS A 45 -5.51 8.31 -19.22
N PHE A 46 -5.12 8.82 -18.03
CA PHE A 46 -5.95 9.63 -17.14
C PHE A 46 -5.06 10.36 -16.11
N ILE A 47 -5.66 11.23 -15.32
CA ILE A 47 -4.98 12.05 -14.34
C ILE A 47 -5.65 11.90 -12.99
N TYR A 48 -4.86 11.54 -11.96
CA TYR A 48 -5.31 11.66 -10.57
C TYR A 48 -5.23 13.10 -10.09
N LYS A 49 -6.25 13.54 -9.35
CA LYS A 49 -6.32 14.90 -8.76
C LYS A 49 -6.39 14.87 -7.24
N LYS A 50 -5.75 13.89 -6.60
CA LYS A 50 -5.80 13.73 -5.16
C LYS A 50 -4.45 13.30 -4.60
N LYS A 51 -3.77 14.22 -3.92
CA LYS A 51 -2.55 13.92 -3.15
C LYS A 51 -2.83 12.86 -2.09
N ASP A 52 -1.80 12.10 -1.75
CA ASP A 52 -1.85 11.02 -0.76
C ASP A 52 -2.76 9.82 -1.12
N TYR A 53 -3.34 9.81 -2.32
CA TYR A 53 -4.21 8.71 -2.73
C TYR A 53 -3.45 7.38 -2.78
N PRO A 54 -3.92 6.32 -2.06
CA PRO A 54 -3.23 5.04 -2.00
C PRO A 54 -3.47 4.22 -3.25
N ILE A 55 -2.38 3.75 -3.84
CA ILE A 55 -2.37 2.90 -5.03
C ILE A 55 -1.53 1.65 -4.78
N LYS A 56 -1.86 0.56 -5.45
CA LYS A 56 -1.10 -0.68 -5.39
C LYS A 56 -0.16 -0.77 -6.60
N LYS A 57 1.12 -0.99 -6.35
CA LYS A 57 2.10 -1.32 -7.38
C LYS A 57 1.90 -2.78 -7.80
N ILE A 58 1.79 -3.03 -9.10
CA ILE A 58 1.64 -4.37 -9.67
C ILE A 58 2.78 -4.76 -10.60
N ASP A 59 3.56 -3.77 -11.10
CA ASP A 59 4.70 -4.01 -11.95
C ASP A 59 5.68 -2.83 -11.92
N LYS A 60 6.89 -3.01 -12.42
CA LYS A 60 7.90 -1.96 -12.56
C LYS A 60 8.68 -2.12 -13.87
N LYS A 61 9.01 -1.01 -14.48
CA LYS A 61 9.97 -0.93 -15.59
C LYS A 61 10.76 0.37 -15.47
N GLU A 62 12.08 0.25 -15.28
CA GLU A 62 12.96 1.42 -15.06
C GLU A 62 12.41 2.35 -13.96
N ASN A 63 12.23 3.63 -14.29
CA ASN A 63 11.71 4.64 -13.38
C ASN A 63 10.17 4.74 -13.37
N PHE A 64 9.48 3.77 -13.94
CA PHE A 64 8.03 3.72 -13.94
C PHE A 64 7.49 2.56 -13.09
N ARG A 65 6.32 2.78 -12.51
CA ARG A 65 5.54 1.76 -11.78
C ARG A 65 4.20 1.59 -12.43
N ARG A 66 3.85 0.35 -12.76
CA ARG A 66 2.47 0.02 -13.11
C ARG A 66 1.67 -0.10 -11.83
N ILE A 67 0.59 0.63 -11.78
CA ILE A 67 -0.26 0.72 -10.58
C ILE A 67 -1.68 0.29 -10.90
N ILE A 68 -2.41 -0.05 -9.84
CA ILE A 68 -3.84 -0.24 -9.85
C ILE A 68 -4.45 0.48 -8.64
N ASP A 69 -5.59 1.11 -8.83
CA ASP A 69 -6.34 1.73 -7.74
C ASP A 69 -7.47 0.82 -7.22
N ILE A 70 -8.16 1.27 -6.19
CA ILE A 70 -9.27 0.56 -5.56
C ILE A 70 -10.45 0.29 -6.51
N LYS A 71 -10.55 1.05 -7.62
CA LYS A 71 -11.58 0.90 -8.66
C LYS A 71 -11.09 0.08 -9.87
N ASN A 72 -9.93 -0.57 -9.75
CA ASN A 72 -9.27 -1.33 -10.81
C ASN A 72 -8.78 -0.49 -12.03
N ASN A 73 -8.68 0.83 -11.89
CA ASN A 73 -8.01 1.64 -12.90
C ASN A 73 -6.51 1.41 -12.83
N SER A 74 -5.87 1.16 -13.97
CA SER A 74 -4.44 0.81 -14.03
C SER A 74 -3.71 1.61 -15.10
N GLY A 75 -2.42 1.79 -14.90
CA GLY A 75 -1.51 2.45 -15.85
C GLY A 75 -0.14 2.70 -15.21
N TRP A 76 0.69 3.46 -15.89
CA TRP A 76 2.07 3.70 -15.53
C TRP A 76 2.30 5.10 -14.97
N ILE A 77 2.99 5.19 -13.84
CA ILE A 77 3.36 6.45 -13.17
C ILE A 77 4.87 6.48 -12.98
N HIS A 78 5.49 7.63 -13.25
CA HIS A 78 6.90 7.86 -12.96
C HIS A 78 7.14 7.99 -11.45
N ILE A 79 8.25 7.42 -10.95
CA ILE A 79 8.56 7.37 -9.51
C ILE A 79 8.63 8.74 -8.84
N SER A 80 8.98 9.81 -9.57
CA SER A 80 9.00 11.17 -9.03
C SER A 80 7.63 11.68 -8.55
N GLN A 81 6.55 11.04 -8.99
CA GLN A 81 5.18 11.38 -8.60
C GLN A 81 4.63 10.47 -7.49
N LEU A 82 5.44 9.55 -7.01
CA LEU A 82 5.10 8.55 -5.99
C LEU A 82 5.91 8.79 -4.71
N LYS A 83 5.37 8.33 -3.60
CA LYS A 83 6.05 8.29 -2.31
C LYS A 83 5.64 7.07 -1.50
N LYS A 84 6.35 6.83 -0.39
CA LYS A 84 5.97 5.81 0.59
C LYS A 84 4.52 6.00 1.02
N ILE A 85 3.83 4.88 1.19
CA ILE A 85 2.43 4.88 1.62
C ILE A 85 2.25 5.62 2.96
N ASN A 86 1.29 6.55 2.99
CA ASN A 86 0.96 7.35 4.17
C ASN A 86 -0.55 7.51 4.37
N SER A 87 -1.35 6.74 3.67
CA SER A 87 -2.81 6.84 3.70
C SER A 87 -3.46 5.47 3.54
N LEU A 88 -4.73 5.40 3.91
CA LEU A 88 -5.58 4.23 3.66
C LEU A 88 -6.98 4.68 3.25
N ILE A 89 -7.73 3.76 2.63
CA ILE A 89 -9.15 3.92 2.36
C ILE A 89 -9.90 2.82 3.10
N VAL A 90 -10.94 3.18 3.85
CA VAL A 90 -11.76 2.20 4.54
C VAL A 90 -12.72 1.52 3.57
N LEU A 91 -12.77 0.19 3.60
CA LEU A 91 -13.61 -0.63 2.70
C LEU A 91 -14.99 -0.94 3.28
N GLU A 92 -15.21 -0.55 4.53
CA GLU A 92 -16.48 -0.66 5.26
C GLU A 92 -16.63 0.54 6.20
N ASP A 93 -17.81 0.76 6.75
CA ASP A 93 -17.99 1.75 7.81
C ASP A 93 -17.20 1.34 9.06
N LYS A 94 -16.46 2.28 9.64
CA LYS A 94 -15.60 2.06 10.81
C LYS A 94 -15.85 3.08 11.91
N ILE A 95 -15.57 2.68 13.13
CA ILE A 95 -15.53 3.57 14.29
C ILE A 95 -14.09 4.02 14.53
N LEU A 96 -13.94 5.31 14.74
CA LEU A 96 -12.70 5.94 15.18
C LEU A 96 -12.73 6.06 16.69
N PHE A 97 -11.70 5.57 17.38
CA PHE A 97 -11.61 5.53 18.83
C PHE A 97 -10.52 6.48 19.36
N LYS A 98 -10.67 6.92 20.61
CA LYS A 98 -9.67 7.75 21.30
C LYS A 98 -8.36 7.01 21.57
N LYS A 99 -8.43 5.69 21.83
CA LYS A 99 -7.30 4.80 22.10
C LYS A 99 -7.42 3.54 21.22
N PRO A 100 -6.33 2.77 21.00
CA PRO A 100 -6.35 1.53 20.22
C PRO A 100 -7.02 0.37 20.99
N SER A 101 -8.29 0.52 21.30
CA SER A 101 -9.11 -0.45 22.01
C SER A 101 -10.58 -0.28 21.65
N ASN A 102 -11.29 -1.41 21.52
CA ASN A 102 -12.75 -1.41 21.29
C ASN A 102 -13.54 -0.89 22.51
N PHE A 103 -12.92 -0.86 23.69
CA PHE A 103 -13.54 -0.33 24.92
C PHE A 103 -13.25 1.17 25.13
N SER A 104 -12.49 1.77 24.22
CA SER A 104 -12.19 3.19 24.25
C SER A 104 -13.38 4.02 23.79
N LYS A 105 -13.38 5.30 24.16
CA LYS A 105 -14.42 6.26 23.74
C LYS A 105 -14.42 6.38 22.21
N PRO A 106 -15.57 6.17 21.53
CA PRO A 106 -15.72 6.46 20.12
C PRO A 106 -15.66 7.97 19.87
N ILE A 107 -14.99 8.37 18.80
CA ILE A 107 -14.84 9.78 18.41
C ILE A 107 -15.76 10.10 17.24
N ALA A 108 -15.75 9.21 16.20
CA ALA A 108 -16.48 9.44 14.96
C ALA A 108 -16.78 8.12 14.24
N LYS A 109 -17.79 8.15 13.38
CA LYS A 109 -18.06 7.10 12.41
C LYS A 109 -17.48 7.50 11.06
N ILE A 110 -16.62 6.64 10.51
CA ILE A 110 -15.98 6.81 9.21
C ILE A 110 -16.74 5.97 8.19
N LYS A 111 -17.24 6.61 7.18
CA LYS A 111 -17.99 5.95 6.09
C LYS A 111 -17.05 5.23 5.13
N LYS A 112 -17.51 4.10 4.61
CA LYS A 112 -16.86 3.35 3.52
C LYS A 112 -16.41 4.29 2.40
N GLY A 113 -15.21 4.05 1.86
CA GLY A 113 -14.62 4.84 0.78
C GLY A 113 -13.87 6.11 1.24
N ARG A 114 -13.89 6.44 2.53
CA ARG A 114 -13.15 7.59 3.06
C ARG A 114 -11.66 7.30 3.10
N MET A 115 -10.87 8.23 2.57
CA MET A 115 -9.41 8.22 2.68
C MET A 115 -8.99 8.92 3.97
N LEU A 116 -8.04 8.34 4.68
CA LEU A 116 -7.46 8.85 5.91
C LEU A 116 -5.94 8.83 5.82
N ILE A 117 -5.30 9.82 6.44
CA ILE A 117 -3.84 9.86 6.56
C ILE A 117 -3.41 9.06 7.77
N VAL A 118 -2.46 8.15 7.57
CA VAL A 118 -1.90 7.32 8.63
C VAL A 118 -0.79 8.09 9.34
N ILE A 119 -0.89 8.17 10.68
CA ILE A 119 0.13 8.77 11.54
C ILE A 119 1.10 7.68 12.00
N LYS A 120 0.57 6.59 12.57
CA LYS A 120 1.32 5.41 13.00
C LYS A 120 0.40 4.20 13.14
N CYS A 121 0.98 3.01 13.08
CA CYS A 121 0.26 1.76 13.31
C CYS A 121 0.93 0.96 14.44
N GLU A 122 0.12 0.32 15.26
CA GLU A 122 0.51 -0.57 16.35
C GLU A 122 -0.37 -1.82 16.27
N SER A 123 0.24 -2.99 16.04
CA SER A 123 -0.52 -4.23 15.87
C SER A 123 -1.66 -4.07 14.84
N ASN A 124 -2.90 -4.37 15.21
CA ASN A 124 -4.09 -4.29 14.35
C ASN A 124 -4.80 -2.92 14.39
N TRP A 125 -4.11 -1.88 14.83
CA TRP A 125 -4.63 -0.53 14.96
C TRP A 125 -3.75 0.48 14.27
N CYS A 126 -4.37 1.46 13.60
CA CYS A 126 -3.67 2.64 13.10
C CYS A 126 -4.27 3.91 13.65
N LYS A 127 -3.39 4.80 14.10
CA LYS A 127 -3.75 6.19 14.38
C LYS A 127 -3.80 6.93 13.06
N VAL A 128 -4.96 7.51 12.77
CA VAL A 128 -5.24 8.19 11.52
C VAL A 128 -5.80 9.58 11.78
N LYS A 129 -5.74 10.41 10.75
CA LYS A 129 -6.36 11.74 10.75
C LYS A 129 -7.11 12.02 9.46
N SER A 130 -8.17 12.78 9.57
CA SER A 130 -8.82 13.54 8.50
C SER A 130 -8.75 15.04 8.84
N GLU A 131 -9.42 15.87 8.06
CA GLU A 131 -9.48 17.32 8.34
C GLU A 131 -10.03 17.65 9.74
N ASN A 132 -11.04 16.90 10.19
CA ASN A 132 -11.80 17.18 11.41
C ASN A 132 -11.56 16.22 12.57
N PHE A 133 -10.95 15.05 12.31
CA PHE A 133 -10.85 13.98 13.29
C PHE A 133 -9.45 13.38 13.33
N LYS A 134 -9.03 12.96 14.52
CA LYS A 134 -7.82 12.22 14.76
C LYS A 134 -8.11 11.12 15.79
N GLY A 135 -7.75 9.89 15.50
CA GLY A 135 -7.99 8.78 16.41
C GLY A 135 -7.51 7.45 15.86
N TRP A 136 -7.94 6.38 16.48
CA TRP A 136 -7.52 5.02 16.20
C TRP A 136 -8.63 4.20 15.53
N LEU A 137 -8.29 3.47 14.48
CA LEU A 137 -9.18 2.50 13.85
C LEU A 137 -8.49 1.15 13.69
N ARG A 138 -9.30 0.09 13.58
CA ARG A 138 -8.82 -1.24 13.24
C ARG A 138 -8.42 -1.33 11.77
N THR A 139 -7.35 -2.08 11.51
CA THR A 139 -6.73 -2.20 10.18
C THR A 139 -7.35 -3.26 9.27
N ASN A 140 -8.31 -4.04 9.75
CA ASN A 140 -9.05 -4.97 8.89
C ASN A 140 -9.89 -4.20 7.85
N ASN A 141 -10.08 -4.79 6.67
CA ASN A 141 -10.89 -4.21 5.58
C ASN A 141 -10.52 -2.76 5.24
N VAL A 142 -9.24 -2.53 4.97
CA VAL A 142 -8.70 -1.27 4.46
C VAL A 142 -7.87 -1.49 3.22
N TRP A 143 -7.84 -0.51 2.34
CA TRP A 143 -6.95 -0.42 1.19
C TRP A 143 -5.78 0.51 1.51
N GLY A 144 -4.54 0.09 1.23
CA GLY A 144 -3.36 0.93 1.46
C GLY A 144 -2.45 0.45 2.58
N LEU A 145 -2.81 -0.62 3.28
CA LEU A 145 -1.95 -1.28 4.27
C LEU A 145 -1.60 -2.69 3.81
N LYS A 146 -0.42 -3.16 4.20
CA LYS A 146 -0.07 -4.58 4.13
C LYS A 146 -0.94 -5.33 5.14
N ASN A 147 -1.70 -6.31 4.67
CA ASN A 147 -2.30 -7.32 5.54
C ASN A 147 -1.25 -8.32 5.97
#